data_6abe7d3dc24e0539f872b83380f41763
#
_entry.id   6abe7d3dc24e0539f872b83380f41763
#
_cell.length_a   1.000
_cell.length_b   1.000
_cell.length_c   1.000
_cell.angle_alpha   90.00
_cell.angle_beta   90.00
_cell.angle_gamma   90.00
#
_symmetry.space_group_name_H-M   'P 1'
#
loop_
_entity.id
_entity.type
_entity.pdbx_description
1 polymer ?
#
loop_
_entity_poly.entity_id
_entity_poly.type
_entity_poly.pdbx_seq_one_letter_code
_entity_poly.pdbx_strand_id
1 'polypeptide(L)'
;MKIKLKEIQIRDIVEGYFDDGEDGVVAYDDMLDVRPPYQRDFVYDDKKREALIHSVMKGFPINVMYWFKNGDRYEILDGQQRTISICQYFDGEFAVKRGKEVLEFHNLTDGEQDQILDYKLLVYICEGTDKQKLDWFETINIAGEKLTDQELLNAIYTGAWLTDAKRHFSKTNGPAYGLGSKLLKGEPKRQAYLETTIKWINKDVAEYMSIHQHDDDAKELWDYYTRVIKWVGKRFPTYRKEMKGLAWGEFYNNYRDVEINPDDVTELMKDEEVTKRSGIYHYLLSGDSKYLSIRAFTDADKRVMYENQEGICPACGEHFEIEEMDADHVDAWSKGGKTKLENGVMLCKKDNRSKGAN
;
A
#
# COMPACT_ATOMS: atom_id res chain seq x y z
N MET A 1 1.09 25.24 -22.05
CA MET A 1 -0.29 25.01 -21.60
C MET A 1 -1.01 26.35 -21.46
N LYS A 2 -2.23 26.47 -21.96
CA LYS A 2 -3.10 27.65 -21.72
C LYS A 2 -4.04 27.34 -20.57
N ILE A 3 -4.27 28.34 -19.70
CA ILE A 3 -5.14 28.17 -18.52
C ILE A 3 -6.13 29.31 -18.47
N LYS A 4 -7.42 29.00 -18.31
CA LYS A 4 -8.49 29.97 -18.15
C LYS A 4 -9.35 29.63 -16.92
N LEU A 5 -9.59 30.60 -16.05
CA LEU A 5 -10.52 30.45 -14.91
C LEU A 5 -11.96 30.57 -15.42
N LYS A 6 -12.82 29.64 -14.98
CA LYS A 6 -14.28 29.68 -15.15
C LYS A 6 -14.95 29.52 -13.79
N GLU A 7 -16.11 30.14 -13.63
CA GLU A 7 -17.06 29.85 -12.56
C GLU A 7 -18.12 28.90 -13.13
N ILE A 8 -18.30 27.75 -12.48
CA ILE A 8 -19.28 26.73 -12.89
C ILE A 8 -20.17 26.45 -11.69
N GLN A 9 -21.49 26.52 -11.89
CA GLN A 9 -22.42 26.26 -10.78
C GLN A 9 -22.52 24.76 -10.50
N ILE A 10 -22.81 24.40 -9.25
CA ILE A 10 -23.03 23.00 -8.87
C ILE A 10 -24.17 22.40 -9.67
N ARG A 11 -25.23 23.14 -9.95
CA ARG A 11 -26.37 22.67 -10.78
C ARG A 11 -25.95 22.15 -12.14
N ASP A 12 -24.94 22.80 -12.76
CA ASP A 12 -24.42 22.39 -14.06
C ASP A 12 -23.58 21.10 -13.93
N ILE A 13 -22.86 20.94 -12.80
CA ILE A 13 -21.99 19.79 -12.55
C ILE A 13 -22.80 18.51 -12.28
N VAL A 14 -23.88 18.61 -11.51
CA VAL A 14 -24.70 17.44 -11.14
C VAL A 14 -25.58 16.96 -12.28
N GLU A 15 -25.79 17.81 -13.30
CA GLU A 15 -26.53 17.43 -14.49
C GLU A 15 -25.81 16.31 -15.24
N GLY A 16 -26.52 15.22 -15.55
CA GLY A 16 -25.96 14.08 -16.25
C GLY A 16 -24.90 13.29 -15.44
N TYR A 17 -24.83 13.48 -14.10
CA TYR A 17 -23.94 12.67 -13.28
C TYR A 17 -24.33 11.18 -13.36
N PHE A 18 -23.33 10.36 -13.63
CA PHE A 18 -23.46 8.91 -13.64
C PHE A 18 -22.16 8.24 -13.20
N ASP A 19 -22.25 7.31 -12.26
CA ASP A 19 -21.15 6.45 -11.81
C ASP A 19 -21.57 5.00 -12.03
N ASP A 20 -20.90 4.27 -12.93
CA ASP A 20 -21.20 2.86 -13.23
C ASP A 20 -20.67 1.90 -12.17
N GLY A 21 -19.98 2.42 -11.15
CA GLY A 21 -19.33 1.65 -10.09
C GLY A 21 -18.08 0.88 -10.55
N GLU A 22 -17.72 0.98 -11.82
CA GLU A 22 -16.57 0.33 -12.43
C GLU A 22 -15.51 1.35 -12.85
N ASP A 23 -15.48 1.75 -14.10
CA ASP A 23 -14.40 2.59 -14.65
C ASP A 23 -14.89 3.97 -15.11
N GLY A 24 -16.23 4.17 -15.27
CA GLY A 24 -16.81 5.39 -15.80
C GLY A 24 -17.46 6.25 -14.71
N VAL A 25 -17.02 7.49 -14.56
CA VAL A 25 -17.74 8.53 -13.81
C VAL A 25 -17.80 9.78 -14.67
N VAL A 26 -18.99 10.20 -15.01
CA VAL A 26 -19.23 11.38 -15.83
C VAL A 26 -20.12 12.38 -15.10
N ALA A 27 -20.02 13.65 -15.46
CA ALA A 27 -20.81 14.74 -14.91
C ALA A 27 -20.90 15.88 -15.94
N TYR A 28 -21.57 16.98 -15.61
CA TYR A 28 -21.63 18.15 -16.47
C TYR A 28 -22.21 17.82 -17.85
N ASP A 29 -23.39 17.18 -17.85
CA ASP A 29 -24.07 16.70 -19.06
C ASP A 29 -23.17 15.83 -19.97
N ASP A 30 -22.53 14.83 -19.38
CA ASP A 30 -21.55 13.94 -20.03
C ASP A 30 -20.30 14.64 -20.61
N MET A 31 -20.13 15.93 -20.33
CA MET A 31 -19.00 16.71 -20.83
C MET A 31 -17.74 16.56 -19.99
N LEU A 32 -17.84 16.09 -18.74
CA LEU A 32 -16.73 15.94 -17.81
C LEU A 32 -16.51 14.46 -17.49
N ASP A 33 -15.36 13.93 -17.88
CA ASP A 33 -14.82 12.68 -17.34
C ASP A 33 -14.22 12.95 -15.95
N VAL A 34 -14.92 12.46 -14.91
CA VAL A 34 -14.54 12.66 -13.50
C VAL A 34 -13.54 11.61 -13.03
N ARG A 35 -13.49 10.46 -13.71
CA ARG A 35 -12.54 9.38 -13.42
C ARG A 35 -11.76 8.95 -14.66
N PRO A 36 -10.97 9.84 -15.28
CA PRO A 36 -10.11 9.44 -16.36
C PRO A 36 -9.11 8.36 -15.90
N PRO A 37 -8.56 7.54 -16.81
CA PRO A 37 -7.75 6.36 -16.47
C PRO A 37 -6.57 6.61 -15.53
N TYR A 38 -6.04 7.82 -15.51
CA TYR A 38 -4.94 8.21 -14.62
C TYR A 38 -5.40 8.61 -13.21
N GLN A 39 -6.70 8.83 -12.98
CA GLN A 39 -7.22 9.11 -11.65
C GLN A 39 -7.40 7.83 -10.82
N ARG A 40 -7.34 7.99 -9.51
CA ARG A 40 -7.61 6.90 -8.55
C ARG A 40 -9.10 6.76 -8.28
N ASP A 41 -9.46 5.67 -7.62
CA ASP A 41 -10.80 5.48 -7.10
C ASP A 41 -11.16 6.50 -6.02
N PHE A 42 -12.47 6.60 -5.72
CA PHE A 42 -12.96 7.46 -4.65
C PHE A 42 -12.45 7.01 -3.28
N VAL A 43 -11.76 7.91 -2.56
CA VAL A 43 -11.09 7.60 -1.28
C VAL A 43 -11.51 8.50 -0.11
N TYR A 44 -12.36 9.53 -0.31
CA TYR A 44 -12.84 10.35 0.78
C TYR A 44 -13.65 9.52 1.78
N ASP A 45 -13.34 9.67 3.05
CA ASP A 45 -14.14 9.16 4.15
C ASP A 45 -15.36 10.06 4.43
N ASP A 46 -16.31 9.57 5.22
CA ASP A 46 -17.54 10.30 5.54
C ASP A 46 -17.27 11.68 6.15
N LYS A 47 -16.20 11.83 6.97
CA LYS A 47 -15.85 13.11 7.59
C LYS A 47 -15.43 14.15 6.57
N LYS A 48 -14.64 13.77 5.57
CA LYS A 48 -14.20 14.66 4.49
C LYS A 48 -15.37 15.06 3.60
N ARG A 49 -16.25 14.10 3.29
CA ARG A 49 -17.48 14.35 2.52
C ARG A 49 -18.40 15.33 3.26
N GLU A 50 -18.70 15.08 4.52
CA GLU A 50 -19.53 15.96 5.37
C GLU A 50 -18.91 17.37 5.47
N ALA A 51 -17.61 17.49 5.72
CA ALA A 51 -16.93 18.78 5.83
C ALA A 51 -16.98 19.60 4.54
N LEU A 52 -16.88 18.93 3.37
CA LEU A 52 -17.03 19.58 2.07
C LEU A 52 -18.43 20.14 1.89
N ILE A 53 -19.47 19.34 2.10
CA ILE A 53 -20.87 19.76 1.94
C ILE A 53 -21.21 20.91 2.91
N HIS A 54 -20.75 20.82 4.16
CA HIS A 54 -20.93 21.92 5.11
C HIS A 54 -20.25 23.24 4.67
N SER A 55 -19.10 23.14 4.00
CA SER A 55 -18.44 24.33 3.45
C SER A 55 -19.26 24.94 2.32
N VAL A 56 -19.81 24.13 1.42
CA VAL A 56 -20.70 24.56 0.35
C VAL A 56 -21.97 25.21 0.92
N MET A 57 -22.64 24.56 1.88
CA MET A 57 -23.85 25.09 2.54
C MET A 57 -23.61 26.44 3.21
N LYS A 58 -22.40 26.68 3.71
CA LYS A 58 -22.03 27.96 4.34
C LYS A 58 -21.54 29.01 3.35
N GLY A 59 -21.45 28.69 2.08
CA GLY A 59 -20.86 29.57 1.07
C GLY A 59 -19.36 29.79 1.27
N PHE A 60 -18.67 28.91 2.02
CA PHE A 60 -17.22 29.01 2.23
C PHE A 60 -16.47 28.61 0.98
N PRO A 61 -15.35 29.29 0.64
CA PRO A 61 -14.58 28.91 -0.52
C PRO A 61 -13.97 27.51 -0.32
N ILE A 62 -14.17 26.66 -1.33
CA ILE A 62 -13.45 25.39 -1.46
C ILE A 62 -12.30 25.57 -2.46
N ASN A 63 -11.28 24.70 -2.37
CA ASN A 63 -10.14 24.80 -3.28
C ASN A 63 -10.57 24.76 -4.74
N VAL A 64 -9.85 25.49 -5.59
CA VAL A 64 -10.04 25.49 -7.04
C VAL A 64 -9.89 24.08 -7.61
N MET A 65 -10.55 23.84 -8.73
CA MET A 65 -10.47 22.59 -9.49
C MET A 65 -9.71 22.81 -10.80
N TYR A 66 -9.16 21.75 -11.36
CA TYR A 66 -8.45 21.80 -12.63
C TYR A 66 -9.03 20.76 -13.58
N TRP A 67 -9.49 21.21 -14.74
CA TRP A 67 -10.00 20.37 -15.81
C TRP A 67 -9.14 20.54 -17.05
N PHE A 68 -8.87 19.46 -17.75
CA PHE A 68 -8.13 19.49 -19.01
C PHE A 68 -9.10 19.31 -20.16
N LYS A 69 -8.99 20.17 -21.18
CA LYS A 69 -9.80 20.07 -22.38
C LYS A 69 -9.27 18.98 -23.30
N ASN A 70 -10.09 17.96 -23.55
CA ASN A 70 -9.80 16.86 -24.46
C ASN A 70 -10.86 16.83 -25.57
N GLY A 71 -10.54 17.41 -26.73
CA GLY A 71 -11.51 17.64 -27.80
C GLY A 71 -12.64 18.56 -27.36
N ASP A 72 -13.89 18.07 -27.43
CA ASP A 72 -15.09 18.77 -26.99
C ASP A 72 -15.48 18.48 -25.55
N ARG A 73 -14.79 17.56 -24.88
CA ARG A 73 -15.01 17.14 -23.49
C ARG A 73 -13.91 17.66 -22.56
N TYR A 74 -14.10 17.42 -21.28
CA TYR A 74 -13.12 17.73 -20.23
C TYR A 74 -12.76 16.45 -19.46
N GLU A 75 -11.54 16.40 -18.97
CA GLU A 75 -11.04 15.42 -18.01
C GLU A 75 -10.65 16.14 -16.73
N ILE A 76 -11.00 15.61 -15.58
CA ILE A 76 -10.62 16.22 -14.31
C ILE A 76 -9.15 15.94 -13.98
N LEU A 77 -8.37 16.99 -13.71
CA LEU A 77 -6.99 16.86 -13.23
C LEU A 77 -6.91 16.92 -11.70
N ASP A 78 -7.64 17.88 -11.09
CA ASP A 78 -7.82 17.94 -9.63
C ASP A 78 -9.25 18.38 -9.31
N GLY A 79 -9.76 17.85 -8.20
CA GLY A 79 -11.13 18.07 -7.75
C GLY A 79 -12.04 16.85 -7.87
N GLN A 80 -11.55 15.70 -8.35
CA GLN A 80 -12.31 14.45 -8.50
C GLN A 80 -13.13 14.12 -7.23
N GLN A 81 -12.46 14.03 -6.09
CA GLN A 81 -13.10 13.64 -4.82
C GLN A 81 -14.20 14.62 -4.40
N ARG A 82 -13.98 15.91 -4.67
CA ARG A 82 -14.96 16.98 -4.39
C ARG A 82 -16.15 16.89 -5.33
N THR A 83 -15.91 16.71 -6.62
CA THR A 83 -16.96 16.55 -7.63
C THR A 83 -17.84 15.35 -7.31
N ILE A 84 -17.24 14.17 -7.11
CA ILE A 84 -18.00 12.95 -6.76
C ILE A 84 -18.80 13.16 -5.47
N SER A 85 -18.21 13.74 -4.41
CA SER A 85 -18.94 13.97 -3.15
C SER A 85 -20.13 14.91 -3.32
N ILE A 86 -20.01 15.94 -4.14
CA ILE A 86 -21.10 16.89 -4.43
C ILE A 86 -22.23 16.18 -5.18
N CYS A 87 -21.89 15.43 -6.24
CA CYS A 87 -22.87 14.69 -7.04
C CYS A 87 -23.58 13.61 -6.22
N GLN A 88 -22.84 12.82 -5.45
CA GLN A 88 -23.41 11.79 -4.58
C GLN A 88 -24.30 12.36 -3.48
N TYR A 89 -23.99 13.56 -2.95
CA TYR A 89 -24.90 14.24 -2.01
C TYR A 89 -26.18 14.69 -2.70
N PHE A 90 -26.09 15.23 -3.90
CA PHE A 90 -27.25 15.62 -4.72
C PHE A 90 -28.14 14.41 -5.02
N ASP A 91 -27.56 13.25 -5.35
CA ASP A 91 -28.29 12.01 -5.63
C ASP A 91 -28.84 11.32 -4.36
N GLY A 92 -28.51 11.83 -3.17
CA GLY A 92 -28.98 11.27 -1.89
C GLY A 92 -28.24 10.01 -1.45
N GLU A 93 -27.04 9.74 -1.96
CA GLU A 93 -26.25 8.58 -1.55
C GLU A 93 -25.70 8.67 -0.11
N PHE A 94 -25.62 9.86 0.44
CA PHE A 94 -25.28 10.08 1.84
C PHE A 94 -25.91 11.36 2.40
N ALA A 95 -25.95 11.43 3.72
CA ALA A 95 -26.49 12.56 4.46
C ALA A 95 -25.42 13.25 5.29
N VAL A 96 -25.60 14.54 5.59
CA VAL A 96 -24.72 15.31 6.50
C VAL A 96 -25.42 15.61 7.81
N LYS A 97 -24.67 15.79 8.90
CA LYS A 97 -25.20 16.09 10.22
C LYS A 97 -25.16 17.58 10.53
N ARG A 98 -26.28 18.15 10.95
CA ARG A 98 -26.41 19.50 11.50
C ARG A 98 -26.93 19.42 12.94
N GLY A 99 -26.02 19.31 13.90
CA GLY A 99 -26.38 19.05 15.28
C GLY A 99 -26.95 17.64 15.47
N LYS A 100 -28.25 17.54 15.77
CA LYS A 100 -28.97 16.24 15.89
C LYS A 100 -29.72 15.84 14.62
N GLU A 101 -29.81 16.75 13.66
CA GLU A 101 -30.51 16.50 12.39
C GLU A 101 -29.58 15.79 11.41
N VAL A 102 -30.16 14.89 10.62
CA VAL A 102 -29.51 14.22 9.48
C VAL A 102 -30.16 14.77 8.21
N LEU A 103 -29.39 15.40 7.37
CA LEU A 103 -29.84 16.16 6.22
C LEU A 103 -29.38 15.47 4.93
N GLU A 104 -30.30 14.90 4.20
CA GLU A 104 -30.15 14.53 2.79
C GLU A 104 -30.49 15.73 1.92
N PHE A 105 -29.93 15.81 0.73
CA PHE A 105 -30.18 16.94 -0.16
C PHE A 105 -31.68 17.18 -0.40
N HIS A 106 -32.42 16.12 -0.68
CA HIS A 106 -33.86 16.20 -0.98
C HIS A 106 -34.75 16.56 0.22
N ASN A 107 -34.20 16.52 1.44
CA ASN A 107 -34.89 16.90 2.67
C ASN A 107 -34.62 18.37 3.07
N LEU A 108 -33.79 19.08 2.31
CA LEU A 108 -33.52 20.49 2.52
C LEU A 108 -34.69 21.32 2.00
N THR A 109 -34.86 22.55 2.52
CA THR A 109 -35.79 23.52 1.97
C THR A 109 -35.35 23.94 0.57
N ASP A 110 -36.31 24.37 -0.29
CA ASP A 110 -35.99 24.82 -1.65
C ASP A 110 -34.90 25.90 -1.67
N GLY A 111 -34.93 26.84 -0.70
CA GLY A 111 -33.91 27.89 -0.60
C GLY A 111 -32.53 27.35 -0.23
N GLU A 112 -32.42 26.30 0.60
CA GLU A 112 -31.16 25.64 0.93
C GLU A 112 -30.63 24.81 -0.25
N GLN A 113 -31.52 24.14 -0.99
CA GLN A 113 -31.17 23.43 -2.22
C GLN A 113 -30.64 24.41 -3.27
N ASP A 114 -31.35 25.51 -3.54
CA ASP A 114 -30.89 26.53 -4.46
C ASP A 114 -29.58 27.16 -4.06
N GLN A 115 -29.35 27.40 -2.77
CA GLN A 115 -28.07 27.91 -2.27
C GLN A 115 -26.91 26.97 -2.61
N ILE A 116 -27.09 25.65 -2.49
CA ILE A 116 -26.10 24.65 -2.87
C ILE A 116 -25.93 24.61 -4.38
N LEU A 117 -27.03 24.56 -5.13
CA LEU A 117 -27.01 24.44 -6.58
C LEU A 117 -26.39 25.67 -7.26
N ASP A 118 -26.61 26.87 -6.72
CA ASP A 118 -26.07 28.13 -7.24
C ASP A 118 -24.61 28.38 -6.77
N TYR A 119 -24.09 27.56 -5.89
CA TYR A 119 -22.69 27.70 -5.45
C TYR A 119 -21.74 27.58 -6.65
N LYS A 120 -20.82 28.55 -6.77
CA LYS A 120 -19.90 28.65 -7.89
C LYS A 120 -18.57 27.97 -7.57
N LEU A 121 -18.27 26.93 -8.30
CA LEU A 121 -16.97 26.26 -8.29
C LEU A 121 -16.00 27.05 -9.17
N LEU A 122 -14.79 27.30 -8.64
CA LEU A 122 -13.73 27.93 -9.40
C LEU A 122 -12.93 26.83 -10.12
N VAL A 123 -13.00 26.82 -11.45
CA VAL A 123 -12.42 25.77 -12.29
C VAL A 123 -11.41 26.39 -13.26
N TYR A 124 -10.18 25.96 -13.20
CA TYR A 124 -9.18 26.24 -14.22
C TYR A 124 -9.30 25.25 -15.38
N ILE A 125 -9.69 25.75 -16.55
CA ILE A 125 -9.69 24.97 -17.80
C ILE A 125 -8.29 25.07 -18.41
N CYS A 126 -7.63 23.92 -18.52
CA CYS A 126 -6.28 23.75 -19.05
C CYS A 126 -6.35 23.20 -20.48
N GLU A 127 -5.57 23.76 -21.41
CA GLU A 127 -5.42 23.29 -22.80
C GLU A 127 -3.93 23.12 -23.10
N GLY A 128 -3.53 21.98 -23.66
CA GLY A 128 -2.11 21.71 -23.98
C GLY A 128 -1.91 20.33 -24.58
N THR A 129 -0.67 19.85 -24.56
CA THR A 129 -0.30 18.50 -24.98
C THR A 129 -0.48 17.51 -23.81
N ASP A 130 -0.58 16.20 -24.11
CA ASP A 130 -0.67 15.16 -23.08
C ASP A 130 0.54 15.19 -22.12
N LYS A 131 1.74 15.46 -22.65
CA LYS A 131 2.91 15.65 -21.80
C LYS A 131 2.73 16.80 -20.81
N GLN A 132 2.22 17.96 -21.25
CA GLN A 132 1.96 19.10 -20.38
C GLN A 132 0.84 18.81 -19.36
N LYS A 133 -0.14 17.98 -19.76
CA LYS A 133 -1.21 17.49 -18.85
C LYS A 133 -0.61 16.69 -17.70
N LEU A 134 0.24 15.71 -18.01
CA LEU A 134 0.88 14.86 -17.01
C LEU A 134 1.84 15.64 -16.10
N ASP A 135 2.72 16.47 -16.66
CA ASP A 135 3.63 17.34 -15.90
C ASP A 135 2.86 18.24 -14.91
N TRP A 136 1.69 18.75 -15.34
CA TRP A 136 0.85 19.59 -14.50
C TRP A 136 0.09 18.77 -13.45
N PHE A 137 -0.41 17.59 -13.81
CA PHE A 137 -1.06 16.66 -12.88
C PHE A 137 -0.14 16.26 -11.72
N GLU A 138 1.13 15.97 -11.99
CA GLU A 138 2.14 15.73 -10.94
C GLU A 138 2.29 16.97 -10.04
N THR A 139 2.36 18.16 -10.64
CA THR A 139 2.60 19.42 -9.91
C THR A 139 1.46 19.77 -8.97
N ILE A 140 0.19 19.68 -9.41
CA ILE A 140 -0.96 20.11 -8.60
C ILE A 140 -1.26 19.15 -7.45
N ASN A 141 -0.89 17.89 -7.57
CA ASN A 141 -1.11 16.88 -6.52
C ASN A 141 -0.14 17.03 -5.32
N ILE A 142 0.86 17.94 -5.40
CA ILE A 142 1.77 18.21 -4.27
C ILE A 142 1.05 18.88 -3.09
N ALA A 143 0.00 19.65 -3.33
CA ALA A 143 -0.68 20.46 -2.30
C ALA A 143 -1.91 19.80 -1.65
N GLY A 144 -2.41 18.68 -2.21
CA GLY A 144 -3.60 17.97 -1.75
C GLY A 144 -3.31 16.66 -1.01
N GLU A 145 -4.22 15.70 -1.09
CA GLU A 145 -3.95 14.33 -0.67
C GLU A 145 -2.99 13.70 -1.67
N LYS A 146 -1.72 13.58 -1.25
CA LYS A 146 -0.62 13.14 -2.13
C LYS A 146 -0.95 11.82 -2.80
N LEU A 147 -0.71 11.77 -4.09
CA LEU A 147 -0.68 10.51 -4.83
C LEU A 147 0.48 9.65 -4.33
N THR A 148 0.28 8.35 -4.33
CA THR A 148 1.38 7.40 -4.17
C THR A 148 2.22 7.36 -5.45
N ASP A 149 3.46 6.86 -5.35
CA ASP A 149 4.32 6.68 -6.52
C ASP A 149 3.62 5.82 -7.59
N GLN A 150 2.87 4.80 -7.18
CA GLN A 150 2.11 3.95 -8.10
C GLN A 150 0.96 4.70 -8.77
N GLU A 151 0.27 5.59 -8.06
CA GLU A 151 -0.80 6.40 -8.66
C GLU A 151 -0.24 7.37 -9.71
N LEU A 152 0.97 7.90 -9.51
CA LEU A 152 1.68 8.71 -10.51
C LEU A 152 2.09 7.86 -11.73
N LEU A 153 2.64 6.67 -11.52
CA LEU A 153 2.99 5.75 -12.61
C LEU A 153 1.75 5.34 -13.41
N ASN A 154 0.62 5.15 -12.76
CA ASN A 154 -0.65 4.87 -13.44
C ASN A 154 -1.08 6.02 -14.37
N ALA A 155 -0.78 7.26 -13.99
CA ALA A 155 -1.06 8.42 -14.85
C ALA A 155 -0.14 8.46 -16.09
N ILE A 156 1.12 8.07 -15.93
CA ILE A 156 2.13 8.08 -17.01
C ILE A 156 1.87 6.94 -18.00
N TYR A 157 1.61 5.74 -17.50
CA TYR A 157 1.51 4.52 -18.28
C TYR A 157 0.06 4.06 -18.48
N THR A 158 -0.85 5.02 -18.80
CA THR A 158 -2.24 4.69 -19.13
C THR A 158 -2.32 3.85 -20.40
N GLY A 159 -3.26 2.88 -20.40
CA GLY A 159 -3.47 1.98 -21.54
C GLY A 159 -4.43 0.84 -21.20
N ALA A 160 -4.68 -0.05 -22.18
CA ALA A 160 -5.56 -1.21 -22.01
C ALA A 160 -5.06 -2.12 -20.89
N TRP A 161 -3.75 -2.38 -20.84
CA TRP A 161 -3.13 -3.16 -19.78
C TRP A 161 -3.43 -2.61 -18.39
N LEU A 162 -3.22 -1.30 -18.17
CA LEU A 162 -3.49 -0.69 -16.86
C LEU A 162 -4.95 -0.73 -16.49
N THR A 163 -5.84 -0.48 -17.44
CA THR A 163 -7.30 -0.54 -17.24
C THR A 163 -7.70 -1.93 -16.75
N ASP A 164 -7.20 -2.98 -17.39
CA ASP A 164 -7.47 -4.35 -16.98
C ASP A 164 -6.81 -4.69 -15.63
N ALA A 165 -5.55 -4.27 -15.40
CA ALA A 165 -4.87 -4.44 -14.12
C ALA A 165 -5.67 -3.82 -12.97
N LYS A 166 -6.23 -2.61 -13.14
CA LYS A 166 -7.04 -1.93 -12.11
C LYS A 166 -8.31 -2.72 -11.76
N ARG A 167 -8.96 -3.40 -12.72
CA ARG A 167 -10.12 -4.27 -12.44
C ARG A 167 -9.78 -5.38 -11.44
N HIS A 168 -8.58 -5.93 -11.55
CA HIS A 168 -8.12 -7.00 -10.67
C HIS A 168 -7.62 -6.49 -9.32
N PHE A 169 -6.81 -5.42 -9.30
CA PHE A 169 -5.96 -5.05 -8.17
C PHE A 169 -6.43 -3.84 -7.36
N SER A 170 -7.27 -2.95 -7.95
CA SER A 170 -7.49 -1.62 -7.38
C SER A 170 -8.80 -1.48 -6.61
N LYS A 171 -9.64 -2.50 -6.53
CA LYS A 171 -10.95 -2.43 -5.87
C LYS A 171 -10.91 -3.07 -4.46
N THR A 172 -11.44 -2.36 -3.46
CA THR A 172 -11.75 -2.96 -2.16
C THR A 172 -12.86 -4.00 -2.37
N ASN A 173 -12.64 -5.21 -1.86
CA ASN A 173 -13.46 -6.41 -2.13
C ASN A 173 -13.40 -6.92 -3.59
N GLY A 174 -12.49 -6.40 -4.42
CA GLY A 174 -12.20 -6.93 -5.74
C GLY A 174 -11.42 -8.26 -5.72
N PRO A 175 -11.12 -8.81 -6.91
CA PRO A 175 -10.52 -10.16 -7.03
C PRO A 175 -9.22 -10.31 -6.24
N ALA A 176 -8.27 -9.38 -6.35
CA ALA A 176 -7.00 -9.47 -5.64
C ALA A 176 -7.16 -9.33 -4.13
N TYR A 177 -8.05 -8.43 -3.67
CA TYR A 177 -8.35 -8.30 -2.25
C TYR A 177 -8.98 -9.57 -1.68
N GLY A 178 -9.95 -10.14 -2.38
CA GLY A 178 -10.62 -11.38 -1.95
C GLY A 178 -9.62 -12.53 -1.74
N LEU A 179 -8.62 -12.65 -2.62
CA LEU A 179 -7.61 -13.71 -2.52
C LEU A 179 -6.50 -13.39 -1.51
N GLY A 180 -6.00 -12.15 -1.48
CA GLY A 180 -4.75 -11.82 -0.83
C GLY A 180 -4.83 -10.90 0.37
N SER A 181 -6.00 -10.46 0.85
CA SER A 181 -6.14 -9.48 1.95
C SER A 181 -5.50 -9.91 3.27
N LYS A 182 -5.37 -11.22 3.49
CA LYS A 182 -4.66 -11.78 4.65
C LYS A 182 -3.14 -11.74 4.49
N LEU A 183 -2.62 -11.62 3.27
CA LEU A 183 -1.20 -11.74 2.96
C LEU A 183 -0.56 -10.39 2.60
N LEU A 184 -1.29 -9.50 1.93
CA LEU A 184 -0.79 -8.20 1.49
C LEU A 184 -1.12 -7.10 2.49
N LYS A 185 -0.31 -6.04 2.49
CA LYS A 185 -0.52 -4.78 3.21
C LYS A 185 -0.96 -3.69 2.24
N GLY A 186 -1.51 -2.61 2.80
CA GLY A 186 -1.93 -1.43 2.05
C GLY A 186 -3.36 -1.56 1.52
N GLU A 187 -3.81 -0.50 0.88
CA GLU A 187 -5.17 -0.36 0.37
C GLU A 187 -5.20 -0.56 -1.15
N PRO A 188 -6.06 -1.47 -1.67
CA PRO A 188 -6.19 -1.65 -3.12
C PRO A 188 -6.50 -0.36 -3.88
N LYS A 189 -7.41 0.47 -3.36
CA LYS A 189 -7.77 1.78 -3.94
C LYS A 189 -6.57 2.74 -4.06
N ARG A 190 -5.56 2.58 -3.20
CA ARG A 190 -4.28 3.32 -3.26
C ARG A 190 -3.22 2.57 -4.06
N GLN A 191 -3.64 1.62 -4.89
CA GLN A 191 -2.81 0.84 -5.81
C GLN A 191 -1.78 -0.09 -5.16
N ALA A 192 -1.85 -0.29 -3.82
CA ALA A 192 -0.84 -1.05 -3.07
C ALA A 192 -0.71 -2.51 -3.52
N TYR A 193 -1.80 -3.13 -3.97
CA TYR A 193 -1.78 -4.53 -4.44
C TYR A 193 -1.14 -4.64 -5.83
N LEU A 194 -1.43 -3.71 -6.73
CA LEU A 194 -0.81 -3.63 -8.06
C LEU A 194 0.69 -3.43 -7.91
N GLU A 195 1.09 -2.39 -7.19
CA GLU A 195 2.50 -2.07 -6.93
C GLU A 195 3.27 -3.24 -6.33
N THR A 196 2.70 -3.86 -5.28
CA THR A 196 3.33 -5.00 -4.62
C THR A 196 3.52 -6.18 -5.57
N THR A 197 2.52 -6.47 -6.42
CA THR A 197 2.59 -7.58 -7.36
C THR A 197 3.63 -7.34 -8.44
N ILE A 198 3.71 -6.13 -8.97
CA ILE A 198 4.76 -5.75 -9.94
C ILE A 198 6.14 -5.89 -9.29
N LYS A 199 6.34 -5.36 -8.08
CA LYS A 199 7.62 -5.47 -7.33
C LYS A 199 8.07 -6.90 -7.08
N TRP A 200 7.18 -7.87 -7.07
CA TRP A 200 7.54 -9.27 -6.96
C TRP A 200 8.19 -9.82 -8.24
N ILE A 201 7.88 -9.23 -9.39
CA ILE A 201 8.41 -9.62 -10.71
C ILE A 201 9.61 -8.75 -11.08
N ASN A 202 9.45 -7.44 -10.98
CA ASN A 202 10.45 -6.45 -11.33
C ASN A 202 10.52 -5.38 -10.23
N LYS A 203 11.72 -5.15 -9.69
CA LYS A 203 11.92 -4.13 -8.65
C LYS A 203 11.70 -2.72 -9.18
N ASP A 204 11.93 -2.49 -10.47
CA ASP A 204 11.62 -1.23 -11.16
C ASP A 204 10.20 -1.29 -11.73
N VAL A 205 9.26 -0.73 -10.96
CA VAL A 205 7.84 -0.71 -11.33
C VAL A 205 7.61 0.12 -12.60
N ALA A 206 8.33 1.22 -12.77
CA ALA A 206 8.21 2.09 -13.94
C ALA A 206 8.68 1.37 -15.21
N GLU A 207 9.79 0.65 -15.14
CA GLU A 207 10.29 -0.17 -16.25
C GLU A 207 9.26 -1.23 -16.64
N TYR A 208 8.71 -1.97 -15.66
CA TYR A 208 7.71 -2.99 -15.92
C TYR A 208 6.47 -2.41 -16.61
N MET A 209 5.93 -1.31 -16.09
CA MET A 209 4.75 -0.66 -16.65
C MET A 209 5.02 -0.08 -18.05
N SER A 210 6.22 0.45 -18.30
CA SER A 210 6.62 0.94 -19.63
C SER A 210 6.65 -0.17 -20.68
N ILE A 211 7.12 -1.36 -20.31
CA ILE A 211 7.18 -2.53 -21.22
C ILE A 211 5.77 -3.01 -21.57
N HIS A 212 4.88 -3.04 -20.58
CA HIS A 212 3.53 -3.62 -20.72
C HIS A 212 2.46 -2.59 -21.09
N GLN A 213 2.77 -1.28 -21.19
CA GLN A 213 1.80 -0.20 -21.42
C GLN A 213 0.85 -0.47 -22.59
N HIS A 214 1.36 -1.11 -23.66
CA HIS A 214 0.64 -1.34 -24.90
C HIS A 214 0.08 -2.76 -25.04
N ASP A 215 0.19 -3.59 -24.00
CA ASP A 215 -0.44 -4.92 -23.99
C ASP A 215 -1.96 -4.78 -23.90
N ASP A 216 -2.68 -5.73 -24.48
CA ASP A 216 -4.13 -5.70 -24.54
C ASP A 216 -4.80 -5.93 -23.17
N ASP A 217 -4.14 -6.69 -22.28
CA ASP A 217 -4.62 -7.01 -20.94
C ASP A 217 -3.47 -7.23 -19.93
N ALA A 218 -3.82 -7.36 -18.65
CA ALA A 218 -2.90 -7.65 -17.56
C ALA A 218 -2.99 -9.11 -17.09
N LYS A 219 -3.45 -10.03 -17.95
CA LYS A 219 -3.69 -11.43 -17.61
C LYS A 219 -2.44 -12.13 -17.07
N GLU A 220 -1.28 -11.85 -17.62
CA GLU A 220 -0.02 -12.45 -17.16
C GLU A 220 0.29 -12.08 -15.71
N LEU A 221 0.14 -10.80 -15.36
CA LEU A 221 0.32 -10.29 -13.99
C LEU A 221 -0.70 -10.90 -13.02
N TRP A 222 -1.97 -11.00 -13.46
CA TRP A 222 -3.04 -11.61 -12.69
C TRP A 222 -2.82 -13.09 -12.43
N ASP A 223 -2.42 -13.83 -13.45
CA ASP A 223 -2.12 -15.26 -13.35
C ASP A 223 -0.91 -15.50 -12.42
N TYR A 224 0.12 -14.65 -12.50
CA TYR A 224 1.26 -14.71 -11.59
C TYR A 224 0.82 -14.48 -10.14
N TYR A 225 0.09 -13.40 -9.87
CA TYR A 225 -0.45 -13.10 -8.53
C TYR A 225 -1.23 -14.29 -7.96
N THR A 226 -2.13 -14.83 -8.76
CA THR A 226 -2.97 -15.95 -8.36
C THR A 226 -2.14 -17.20 -8.04
N ARG A 227 -1.10 -17.48 -8.83
CA ARG A 227 -0.17 -18.60 -8.56
C ARG A 227 0.57 -18.39 -7.23
N VAL A 228 1.08 -17.19 -6.97
CA VAL A 228 1.75 -16.88 -5.70
C VAL A 228 0.83 -17.11 -4.51
N ILE A 229 -0.38 -16.53 -4.54
CA ILE A 229 -1.32 -16.65 -3.41
C ILE A 229 -1.74 -18.10 -3.17
N LYS A 230 -2.03 -18.87 -4.24
CA LYS A 230 -2.37 -20.28 -4.13
C LYS A 230 -1.20 -21.11 -3.58
N TRP A 231 0.02 -20.81 -4.01
CA TRP A 231 1.22 -21.47 -3.49
C TRP A 231 1.39 -21.23 -2.00
N VAL A 232 1.22 -19.96 -1.54
CA VAL A 232 1.28 -19.62 -0.11
C VAL A 232 0.24 -20.42 0.67
N GLY A 233 -1.00 -20.47 0.19
CA GLY A 233 -2.07 -21.22 0.86
C GLY A 233 -1.81 -22.73 0.93
N LYS A 234 -1.12 -23.29 -0.08
CA LYS A 234 -0.72 -24.72 -0.08
C LYS A 234 0.43 -24.99 0.91
N ARG A 235 1.44 -24.11 0.95
CA ARG A 235 2.62 -24.29 1.81
C ARG A 235 2.34 -23.96 3.27
N PHE A 236 1.50 -22.94 3.52
CA PHE A 236 1.18 -22.39 4.84
C PHE A 236 -0.35 -22.34 5.03
N PRO A 237 -1.01 -23.50 5.21
CA PRO A 237 -2.48 -23.57 5.22
C PRO A 237 -3.12 -22.86 6.41
N THR A 238 -2.41 -22.72 7.53
CA THR A 238 -2.90 -22.02 8.71
C THR A 238 -2.48 -20.56 8.67
N TYR A 239 -3.45 -19.66 8.48
CA TYR A 239 -3.17 -18.22 8.51
C TYR A 239 -2.72 -17.75 9.91
N ARG A 240 -1.69 -16.90 9.93
CA ARG A 240 -1.22 -16.16 11.11
C ARG A 240 -0.95 -14.71 10.72
N LYS A 241 -1.12 -13.77 11.67
CA LYS A 241 -0.94 -12.32 11.43
C LYS A 241 0.48 -11.97 10.92
N GLU A 242 1.47 -12.75 11.30
CA GLU A 242 2.88 -12.62 10.91
C GLU A 242 3.11 -12.85 9.42
N MET A 243 2.16 -13.46 8.72
CA MET A 243 2.20 -13.66 7.27
C MET A 243 1.94 -12.36 6.49
N LYS A 244 1.26 -11.41 7.12
CA LYS A 244 0.80 -10.20 6.43
C LYS A 244 1.95 -9.28 6.07
N GLY A 245 2.13 -9.03 4.77
CA GLY A 245 3.13 -8.11 4.23
C GLY A 245 4.53 -8.70 4.10
N LEU A 246 4.65 -10.02 4.05
CA LEU A 246 5.89 -10.68 3.64
C LEU A 246 6.07 -10.61 2.11
N ALA A 247 7.29 -10.78 1.67
CA ALA A 247 7.67 -10.73 0.24
C ALA A 247 7.30 -12.04 -0.48
N TRP A 248 6.01 -12.38 -0.49
CA TRP A 248 5.52 -13.68 -0.95
C TRP A 248 5.89 -14.01 -2.39
N GLY A 249 5.91 -13.02 -3.28
CA GLY A 249 6.34 -13.23 -4.65
C GLY A 249 7.83 -13.55 -4.75
N GLU A 250 8.68 -12.86 -3.98
CA GLU A 250 10.11 -13.20 -3.93
C GLU A 250 10.33 -14.61 -3.37
N PHE A 251 9.56 -14.98 -2.33
CA PHE A 251 9.63 -16.35 -1.80
C PHE A 251 9.18 -17.37 -2.84
N TYR A 252 8.10 -17.11 -3.57
CA TYR A 252 7.66 -17.98 -4.67
C TYR A 252 8.73 -18.11 -5.76
N ASN A 253 9.31 -17.00 -6.18
CA ASN A 253 10.30 -16.99 -7.26
C ASN A 253 11.55 -17.80 -6.90
N ASN A 254 11.99 -17.73 -5.64
CA ASN A 254 13.24 -18.36 -5.19
C ASN A 254 13.05 -19.77 -4.59
N TYR A 255 11.86 -20.08 -4.03
CA TYR A 255 11.68 -21.27 -3.19
C TYR A 255 10.42 -22.06 -3.54
N ARG A 256 9.81 -21.87 -4.72
CA ARG A 256 8.54 -22.53 -5.07
C ARG A 256 8.58 -24.06 -5.01
N ASP A 257 9.76 -24.64 -5.22
CA ASP A 257 9.96 -26.10 -5.26
C ASP A 257 10.38 -26.69 -3.89
N VAL A 258 10.63 -25.83 -2.89
CA VAL A 258 10.98 -26.27 -1.55
C VAL A 258 9.77 -26.85 -0.85
N GLU A 259 9.87 -28.10 -0.41
CA GLU A 259 8.86 -28.72 0.43
C GLU A 259 9.11 -28.35 1.91
N ILE A 260 8.05 -28.04 2.62
CA ILE A 260 8.09 -27.77 4.05
C ILE A 260 7.03 -28.60 4.77
N ASN A 261 7.28 -28.92 6.04
CA ASN A 261 6.25 -29.45 6.91
C ASN A 261 5.50 -28.26 7.57
N PRO A 262 4.17 -28.09 7.35
CA PRO A 262 3.43 -27.00 7.98
C PRO A 262 3.44 -27.01 9.51
N ASP A 263 3.66 -28.16 10.15
CA ASP A 263 3.74 -28.28 11.61
C ASP A 263 4.97 -27.56 12.18
N ASP A 264 6.07 -27.49 11.42
CA ASP A 264 7.29 -26.80 11.83
C ASP A 264 7.04 -25.31 12.12
N VAL A 265 6.09 -24.67 11.39
CA VAL A 265 5.65 -23.29 11.69
C VAL A 265 5.11 -23.21 13.12
N THR A 266 4.30 -24.18 13.53
CA THR A 266 3.69 -24.20 14.85
C THR A 266 4.72 -24.39 15.95
N GLU A 267 5.69 -25.27 15.76
CA GLU A 267 6.78 -25.51 16.71
C GLU A 267 7.66 -24.26 16.84
N LEU A 268 8.06 -23.63 15.75
CA LEU A 268 8.87 -22.40 15.77
C LEU A 268 8.10 -21.20 16.36
N MET A 269 6.78 -21.14 16.22
CA MET A 269 5.95 -20.10 16.85
C MET A 269 5.91 -20.23 18.38
N LYS A 270 6.08 -21.43 18.91
CA LYS A 270 6.14 -21.71 20.35
C LYS A 270 7.55 -21.55 20.92
N ASP A 271 8.57 -21.59 20.08
CA ASP A 271 9.95 -21.48 20.53
C ASP A 271 10.26 -20.06 21.05
N GLU A 272 10.61 -19.95 22.33
CA GLU A 272 10.92 -18.68 23.00
C GLU A 272 12.23 -18.05 22.48
N GLU A 273 13.12 -18.84 21.89
CA GLU A 273 14.36 -18.36 21.29
C GLU A 273 14.12 -17.60 19.99
N VAL A 274 13.01 -17.84 19.29
CA VAL A 274 12.63 -17.17 18.04
C VAL A 274 12.01 -15.82 18.35
N THR A 275 12.77 -14.74 18.20
CA THR A 275 12.28 -13.39 18.48
C THR A 275 11.55 -12.75 17.30
N LYS A 276 11.93 -13.06 16.05
CA LYS A 276 11.30 -12.55 14.83
C LYS A 276 10.37 -13.60 14.19
N ARG A 277 9.16 -13.73 14.72
CA ARG A 277 8.19 -14.72 14.26
C ARG A 277 7.79 -14.60 12.79
N SER A 278 7.79 -13.41 12.21
CA SER A 278 7.57 -13.21 10.77
C SER A 278 8.69 -13.80 9.91
N GLY A 279 9.88 -14.00 10.46
CA GLY A 279 11.03 -14.60 9.79
C GLY A 279 10.95 -16.12 9.65
N ILE A 280 10.07 -16.79 10.41
CA ILE A 280 9.88 -18.26 10.38
C ILE A 280 9.61 -18.73 8.95
N TYR A 281 8.75 -18.01 8.21
CA TYR A 281 8.40 -18.38 6.83
C TYR A 281 9.61 -18.35 5.90
N HIS A 282 10.46 -17.33 6.03
CA HIS A 282 11.68 -17.24 5.22
C HIS A 282 12.71 -18.30 5.66
N TYR A 283 12.86 -18.54 6.95
CA TYR A 283 13.73 -19.58 7.47
C TYR A 283 13.36 -20.96 6.96
N LEU A 284 12.09 -21.35 7.04
CA LEU A 284 11.64 -22.68 6.58
C LEU A 284 11.85 -22.89 5.07
N LEU A 285 11.82 -21.80 4.29
CA LEU A 285 12.06 -21.86 2.84
C LEU A 285 13.54 -21.85 2.49
N SER A 286 14.39 -21.08 3.22
CA SER A 286 15.80 -20.88 2.88
C SER A 286 16.77 -21.74 3.69
N GLY A 287 16.35 -22.25 4.86
CA GLY A 287 17.23 -22.91 5.84
C GLY A 287 18.10 -21.94 6.66
N ASP A 288 18.06 -20.63 6.42
CA ASP A 288 18.96 -19.66 7.03
C ASP A 288 18.37 -19.08 8.32
N SER A 289 18.96 -19.46 9.46
CA SER A 289 18.51 -19.09 10.80
C SER A 289 18.60 -17.58 11.12
N LYS A 290 19.36 -16.81 10.33
CA LYS A 290 19.42 -15.34 10.51
C LYS A 290 18.07 -14.66 10.45
N TYR A 291 17.10 -15.23 9.70
CA TYR A 291 15.75 -14.68 9.59
C TYR A 291 14.91 -14.80 10.85
N LEU A 292 15.28 -15.71 11.78
CA LEU A 292 14.56 -15.93 13.03
C LEU A 292 14.92 -14.90 14.11
N SER A 293 16.08 -14.23 13.97
CA SER A 293 16.64 -13.36 15.02
C SER A 293 16.59 -14.07 16.37
N ILE A 294 17.42 -15.13 16.47
CA ILE A 294 17.52 -15.93 17.70
C ILE A 294 17.87 -15.03 18.89
N ARG A 295 17.30 -15.32 20.03
CA ARG A 295 17.52 -14.58 21.27
C ARG A 295 19.02 -14.46 21.54
N ALA A 296 19.47 -13.26 21.91
CA ALA A 296 20.84 -12.99 22.30
C ALA A 296 20.97 -12.92 23.83
N PHE A 297 22.14 -13.19 24.34
CA PHE A 297 22.50 -12.96 25.74
C PHE A 297 22.37 -11.47 26.08
N THR A 298 21.84 -11.16 27.27
CA THR A 298 21.75 -9.79 27.79
C THR A 298 23.15 -9.32 28.25
N ASP A 299 23.26 -7.99 28.44
CA ASP A 299 24.54 -7.45 28.99
C ASP A 299 24.81 -7.93 30.41
N ALA A 300 23.78 -8.28 31.18
CA ALA A 300 23.95 -8.93 32.49
C ALA A 300 24.53 -10.34 32.34
N ASP A 301 24.00 -11.12 31.37
CA ASP A 301 24.52 -12.47 31.10
C ASP A 301 25.97 -12.41 30.61
N LYS A 302 26.32 -11.48 29.72
CA LYS A 302 27.68 -11.27 29.23
C LYS A 302 28.66 -10.98 30.39
N ARG A 303 28.22 -10.11 31.31
CA ARG A 303 29.06 -9.79 32.48
C ARG A 303 29.29 -11.00 33.36
N VAL A 304 28.24 -11.78 33.64
CA VAL A 304 28.37 -13.00 34.44
C VAL A 304 29.32 -14.01 33.76
N MET A 305 29.19 -14.22 32.46
CA MET A 305 30.06 -15.10 31.69
C MET A 305 31.52 -14.61 31.68
N TYR A 306 31.70 -13.29 31.49
CA TYR A 306 33.03 -12.67 31.49
C TYR A 306 33.76 -12.85 32.83
N GLU A 307 33.08 -12.55 33.95
CA GLU A 307 33.65 -12.73 35.29
C GLU A 307 33.95 -14.20 35.57
N ASN A 308 33.09 -15.13 35.20
CA ASN A 308 33.31 -16.57 35.36
C ASN A 308 34.49 -17.08 34.53
N GLN A 309 34.80 -16.41 33.43
CA GLN A 309 35.94 -16.75 32.54
C GLN A 309 37.19 -15.95 32.87
N GLU A 310 37.14 -15.03 33.85
CA GLU A 310 38.25 -14.14 34.23
C GLU A 310 38.81 -13.35 33.01
N GLY A 311 37.91 -12.97 32.06
CA GLY A 311 38.28 -12.30 30.81
C GLY A 311 39.06 -13.15 29.80
N ILE A 312 39.20 -14.44 30.02
CA ILE A 312 40.00 -15.34 29.17
C ILE A 312 39.08 -15.91 28.04
N CYS A 313 39.48 -15.74 26.79
CA CYS A 313 38.84 -16.41 25.67
C CYS A 313 39.19 -17.92 25.67
N PRO A 314 38.21 -18.84 25.76
CA PRO A 314 38.51 -20.27 25.85
C PRO A 314 39.04 -20.86 24.53
N ALA A 315 38.91 -20.15 23.40
CA ALA A 315 39.38 -20.61 22.10
C ALA A 315 40.85 -20.33 21.85
N CYS A 316 41.37 -19.14 22.23
CA CYS A 316 42.80 -18.79 22.07
C CYS A 316 43.57 -18.76 23.38
N GLY A 317 42.91 -18.74 24.54
CA GLY A 317 43.56 -18.73 25.86
C GLY A 317 44.10 -17.34 26.26
N GLU A 318 43.84 -16.29 25.50
CA GLU A 318 44.31 -14.93 25.79
C GLU A 318 43.23 -14.14 26.56
N HIS A 319 43.71 -13.17 27.37
CA HIS A 319 42.85 -12.26 28.14
C HIS A 319 42.47 -11.06 27.30
N PHE A 320 41.22 -10.64 27.41
CA PHE A 320 40.59 -9.50 26.71
C PHE A 320 39.70 -8.69 27.66
N GLU A 321 39.54 -7.41 27.39
CA GLU A 321 38.50 -6.61 28.05
C GLU A 321 37.12 -7.00 27.54
N ILE A 322 36.09 -6.79 28.36
CA ILE A 322 34.71 -7.22 28.05
C ILE A 322 34.18 -6.64 26.71
N GLU A 323 34.62 -5.42 26.38
CA GLU A 323 34.28 -4.74 25.12
C GLU A 323 34.93 -5.38 23.88
N GLU A 324 35.94 -6.18 24.06
CA GLU A 324 36.66 -6.89 23.00
C GLU A 324 36.13 -8.31 22.79
N MET A 325 35.17 -8.74 23.62
CA MET A 325 34.53 -10.04 23.56
C MET A 325 33.06 -9.97 23.17
N ASP A 326 32.58 -11.01 22.53
CA ASP A 326 31.17 -11.21 22.20
C ASP A 326 30.66 -12.49 22.89
N ALA A 327 29.42 -12.46 23.37
CA ALA A 327 28.76 -13.65 23.88
C ALA A 327 28.26 -14.53 22.74
N ASP A 328 28.52 -15.80 22.81
CA ASP A 328 28.11 -16.81 21.85
C ASP A 328 27.55 -18.05 22.54
N HIS A 329 26.80 -18.88 21.81
CA HIS A 329 26.27 -20.13 22.29
C HIS A 329 27.33 -21.25 22.14
N VAL A 330 27.54 -22.04 23.17
CA VAL A 330 28.40 -23.26 23.09
C VAL A 330 27.74 -24.24 22.10
N ASP A 331 26.50 -24.60 22.36
CA ASP A 331 25.68 -25.36 21.44
C ASP A 331 24.74 -24.40 20.67
N ALA A 332 24.86 -24.39 19.35
CA ALA A 332 24.04 -23.53 18.48
C ALA A 332 22.55 -23.87 18.63
N TRP A 333 21.68 -22.85 18.46
CA TRP A 333 20.22 -23.02 18.47
C TRP A 333 19.79 -24.14 17.52
N SER A 334 20.35 -24.21 16.32
CA SER A 334 20.05 -25.24 15.32
C SER A 334 20.35 -26.67 15.78
N LYS A 335 21.13 -26.81 16.85
CA LYS A 335 21.44 -28.09 17.51
C LYS A 335 20.70 -28.26 18.84
N GLY A 336 19.69 -27.41 19.10
CA GLY A 336 18.86 -27.46 20.32
C GLY A 336 19.40 -26.62 21.49
N GLY A 337 20.47 -25.85 21.29
CA GLY A 337 21.01 -24.94 22.31
C GLY A 337 20.02 -23.84 22.67
N LYS A 338 19.94 -23.47 23.96
CA LYS A 338 19.09 -22.40 24.47
C LYS A 338 19.93 -21.23 24.97
N THR A 339 19.37 -20.01 24.97
CA THR A 339 20.03 -18.81 25.51
C THR A 339 19.95 -18.80 27.04
N LYS A 340 20.82 -19.62 27.64
CA LYS A 340 20.99 -19.74 29.08
C LYS A 340 22.46 -19.64 29.42
N LEU A 341 22.81 -19.17 30.63
CA LEU A 341 24.19 -18.99 31.08
C LEU A 341 25.04 -20.25 30.90
N GLU A 342 24.46 -21.45 31.16
CA GLU A 342 25.17 -22.72 31.03
C GLU A 342 25.55 -23.03 29.57
N ASN A 343 24.88 -22.43 28.60
CA ASN A 343 25.17 -22.58 27.18
C ASN A 343 25.81 -21.32 26.57
N GLY A 344 26.20 -20.36 27.41
CA GLY A 344 26.84 -19.12 26.99
C GLY A 344 28.35 -19.16 27.19
N VAL A 345 29.07 -18.51 26.29
CA VAL A 345 30.52 -18.34 26.36
C VAL A 345 30.94 -16.99 25.82
N MET A 346 31.88 -16.32 26.47
CA MET A 346 32.54 -15.13 25.93
C MET A 346 33.72 -15.54 25.06
N LEU A 347 33.68 -15.11 23.78
CA LEU A 347 34.78 -15.31 22.83
C LEU A 347 35.37 -13.96 22.42
N CYS A 348 36.66 -13.87 22.18
CA CYS A 348 37.20 -12.68 21.55
C CYS A 348 36.55 -12.47 20.15
N LYS A 349 36.41 -11.23 19.72
CA LYS A 349 35.76 -10.91 18.45
C LYS A 349 36.32 -11.62 17.23
N LYS A 350 37.63 -11.96 17.26
CA LYS A 350 38.29 -12.71 16.19
C LYS A 350 37.81 -14.17 16.16
N ASP A 351 37.79 -14.85 17.28
CA ASP A 351 37.43 -16.27 17.35
C ASP A 351 35.94 -16.46 17.18
N ASN A 352 35.11 -15.52 17.68
CA ASN A 352 33.67 -15.51 17.46
C ASN A 352 33.32 -15.41 15.97
N ARG A 353 33.97 -14.51 15.22
CA ARG A 353 33.80 -14.42 13.76
C ARG A 353 34.24 -15.69 13.03
N SER A 354 35.31 -16.30 13.47
CA SER A 354 35.82 -17.55 12.87
C SER A 354 34.87 -18.72 13.11
N LYS A 355 34.22 -18.79 14.28
CA LYS A 355 33.21 -19.81 14.60
C LYS A 355 31.95 -19.64 13.77
N GLY A 356 31.49 -18.39 13.52
CA GLY A 356 30.33 -18.10 12.72
C GLY A 356 30.49 -18.29 11.20
N ALA A 357 31.74 -18.55 10.75
CA ALA A 357 32.04 -18.81 9.33
C ALA A 357 32.09 -20.34 9.01
N ASN A 358 31.87 -21.20 9.99
CA ASN A 358 31.77 -22.66 9.87
C ASN A 358 30.32 -23.07 10.24
#